data_4c42173d01c2fed58bfc326b466d0612
#
_entry.id   4c42173d01c2fed58bfc326b466d0612
#
_cell.length_a   1.000
_cell.length_b   1.000
_cell.length_c   1.000
_cell.angle_alpha   90.00
_cell.angle_beta   90.00
_cell.angle_gamma   90.00
#
_symmetry.space_group_name_H-M   'P 1'
#
loop_
_entity.id
_entity.type
_entity.pdbx_description
1 polymer ?
#
loop_
_entity_poly.entity_id
_entity_poly.type
_entity_poly.pdbx_seq_one_letter_code
_entity_poly.pdbx_strand_id
1 'polypeptide(L)'
;MSFEAAVHAQAIELDRLSLEMCAAAGSGHPSTAMSLGHIITVLMFNSMRWSPEYPDYPTSDRLVLSEGHAVPIVYAACAKLGVMIGKDPASRRPMTVADAMKLREAASEVDGHPNPMEGFPFFDAATGSLGQGLSVAAGLGIAARQDGIDRRIYCVIGDGESREGQIAEALDFIMDHRLSNVLAIFNCNDYGQAD
;
A
#
# COMPACT_ATOMS: atom_id res chain seq x y z
N MET A 1 14.25 -23.71 1.70
CA MET A 1 12.90 -23.22 2.09
C MET A 1 12.13 -23.04 0.80
N SER A 2 10.87 -23.52 0.70
CA SER A 2 10.04 -23.25 -0.50
C SER A 2 9.63 -21.77 -0.54
N PHE A 3 9.16 -21.30 -1.70
CA PHE A 3 8.66 -19.92 -1.86
C PHE A 3 7.53 -19.63 -0.87
N GLU A 4 6.55 -20.53 -0.78
CA GLU A 4 5.40 -20.40 0.12
C GLU A 4 5.83 -20.29 1.58
N ALA A 5 6.79 -21.12 2.01
CA ALA A 5 7.30 -21.09 3.38
C ALA A 5 8.05 -19.78 3.68
N ALA A 6 8.78 -19.23 2.70
CA ALA A 6 9.47 -17.95 2.85
C ALA A 6 8.46 -16.79 2.93
N VAL A 7 7.44 -16.77 2.06
CA VAL A 7 6.37 -15.78 2.09
C VAL A 7 5.61 -15.85 3.41
N HIS A 8 5.26 -17.05 3.87
CA HIS A 8 4.53 -17.21 5.13
C HIS A 8 5.33 -16.70 6.33
N ALA A 9 6.62 -17.04 6.41
CA ALA A 9 7.49 -16.58 7.49
C ALA A 9 7.61 -15.04 7.49
N GLN A 10 7.77 -14.43 6.31
CA GLN A 10 7.86 -12.98 6.18
C GLN A 10 6.53 -12.30 6.52
N ALA A 11 5.40 -12.87 6.09
CA ALA A 11 4.06 -12.34 6.40
C ALA A 11 3.83 -12.29 7.92
N ILE A 12 4.17 -13.35 8.65
CA ILE A 12 4.06 -13.39 10.13
C ILE A 12 4.88 -12.27 10.77
N GLU A 13 6.10 -11.99 10.27
CA GLU A 13 6.91 -10.90 10.80
C GLU A 13 6.29 -9.52 10.56
N LEU A 14 5.70 -9.30 9.38
CA LEU A 14 4.99 -8.06 9.05
C LEU A 14 3.72 -7.90 9.90
N ASP A 15 2.95 -8.96 10.05
CA ASP A 15 1.72 -8.99 10.85
C ASP A 15 2.03 -8.64 12.31
N ARG A 16 3.08 -9.25 12.88
CA ARG A 16 3.52 -8.96 14.24
C ARG A 16 3.92 -7.50 14.40
N LEU A 17 4.73 -6.97 13.48
CA LEU A 17 5.15 -5.56 13.54
C LEU A 17 3.95 -4.61 13.39
N SER A 18 2.99 -4.92 12.51
CA SER A 18 1.76 -4.13 12.35
C SER A 18 0.92 -4.09 13.62
N LEU A 19 0.83 -5.23 14.32
CA LEU A 19 0.15 -5.32 15.60
C LEU A 19 0.85 -4.49 16.68
N GLU A 20 2.19 -4.59 16.77
CA GLU A 20 3.00 -3.81 17.71
C GLU A 20 2.88 -2.30 17.46
N MET A 21 2.87 -1.87 16.19
CA MET A 21 2.64 -0.47 15.78
C MET A 21 1.27 0.04 16.23
N CYS A 22 0.21 -0.70 15.96
CA CYS A 22 -1.16 -0.34 16.38
C CYS A 22 -1.29 -0.30 17.90
N ALA A 23 -0.67 -1.23 18.61
CA ALA A 23 -0.66 -1.27 20.06
C ALA A 23 0.08 -0.07 20.68
N ALA A 24 1.25 0.29 20.13
CA ALA A 24 2.01 1.46 20.57
C ALA A 24 1.26 2.77 20.33
N ALA A 25 0.59 2.89 19.18
CA ALA A 25 -0.22 4.05 18.85
C ALA A 25 -1.54 4.13 19.66
N GLY A 26 -1.96 3.05 20.32
CA GLY A 26 -3.28 2.94 20.93
C GLY A 26 -4.43 3.12 19.93
N SER A 27 -4.17 2.91 18.64
CA SER A 27 -5.08 3.21 17.53
C SER A 27 -4.67 2.46 16.27
N GLY A 28 -5.62 2.19 15.38
CA GLY A 28 -5.38 1.52 14.10
C GLY A 28 -6.34 0.36 13.87
N HIS A 29 -6.12 -0.36 12.77
CA HIS A 29 -6.95 -1.49 12.35
C HIS A 29 -6.06 -2.75 12.17
N PRO A 30 -5.59 -3.37 13.27
CA PRO A 30 -4.64 -4.46 13.19
C PRO A 30 -5.18 -5.68 12.45
N SER A 31 -6.48 -6.00 12.58
CA SER A 31 -7.09 -7.14 11.88
C SER A 31 -7.02 -7.00 10.36
N THR A 32 -7.34 -5.80 9.85
CA THR A 32 -7.25 -5.53 8.40
C THR A 32 -5.79 -5.56 7.93
N ALA A 33 -4.86 -4.98 8.68
CA ALA A 33 -3.44 -5.04 8.34
C ALA A 33 -2.95 -6.49 8.24
N MET A 34 -3.28 -7.34 9.24
CA MET A 34 -2.88 -8.76 9.27
C MET A 34 -3.51 -9.59 8.14
N SER A 35 -4.74 -9.28 7.69
CA SER A 35 -5.35 -9.98 6.57
C SER A 35 -4.59 -9.80 5.25
N LEU A 36 -3.79 -8.73 5.16
CA LEU A 36 -2.97 -8.41 3.99
C LEU A 36 -1.52 -8.92 4.06
N GLY A 37 -1.09 -9.53 5.16
CA GLY A 37 0.30 -9.92 5.36
C GLY A 37 0.92 -10.68 4.19
N HIS A 38 0.24 -11.71 3.69
CA HIS A 38 0.71 -12.49 2.54
C HIS A 38 0.66 -11.70 1.22
N ILE A 39 -0.41 -10.93 0.99
CA ILE A 39 -0.58 -10.13 -0.23
C ILE A 39 0.54 -9.09 -0.32
N ILE A 40 0.77 -8.31 0.72
CA ILE A 40 1.81 -7.27 0.76
C ILE A 40 3.21 -7.89 0.68
N THR A 41 3.43 -9.03 1.34
CA THR A 41 4.71 -9.76 1.21
C THR A 41 4.97 -10.15 -0.23
N VAL A 42 4.02 -10.78 -0.92
CA VAL A 42 4.21 -11.19 -2.32
C VAL A 42 4.40 -9.96 -3.22
N LEU A 43 3.64 -8.92 -3.04
CA LEU A 43 3.72 -7.72 -3.89
C LEU A 43 5.07 -7.01 -3.70
N MET A 44 5.41 -6.61 -2.47
CA MET A 44 6.52 -5.70 -2.23
C MET A 44 7.89 -6.40 -2.24
N PHE A 45 7.96 -7.69 -1.88
CA PHE A 45 9.23 -8.43 -1.81
C PHE A 45 9.51 -9.28 -3.05
N ASN A 46 8.51 -9.50 -3.93
CA ASN A 46 8.69 -10.40 -5.06
C ASN A 46 8.14 -9.89 -6.40
N SER A 47 6.89 -9.38 -6.45
CA SER A 47 6.19 -9.19 -7.72
C SER A 47 6.36 -7.81 -8.35
N MET A 48 6.46 -6.77 -7.53
CA MET A 48 6.62 -5.39 -7.99
C MET A 48 8.04 -5.13 -8.48
N ARG A 49 8.16 -4.45 -9.60
CA ARG A 49 9.43 -3.93 -10.14
C ARG A 49 9.65 -2.54 -9.58
N TRP A 50 10.37 -2.42 -8.48
CA TRP A 50 10.61 -1.17 -7.77
C TRP A 50 11.90 -1.25 -6.94
N SER A 51 12.34 -0.13 -6.37
CA SER A 51 13.50 -0.07 -5.48
C SER A 51 13.16 0.66 -4.18
N PRO A 52 13.47 0.06 -3.02
CA PRO A 52 13.37 0.76 -1.74
C PRO A 52 14.22 2.03 -1.64
N GLU A 53 15.34 2.07 -2.35
CA GLU A 53 16.24 3.24 -2.41
C GLU A 53 15.65 4.39 -3.21
N TYR A 54 14.83 4.07 -4.24
CA TYR A 54 14.18 5.06 -5.11
C TYR A 54 12.68 4.74 -5.21
N PRO A 55 11.92 4.91 -4.11
CA PRO A 55 10.54 4.44 -4.04
C PRO A 55 9.59 5.18 -5.01
N ASP A 56 9.91 6.42 -5.35
CA ASP A 56 9.17 7.26 -6.31
C ASP A 56 9.75 7.25 -7.73
N TYR A 57 10.64 6.30 -8.05
CA TYR A 57 11.27 6.28 -9.37
C TYR A 57 10.22 6.19 -10.50
N PRO A 58 10.32 7.03 -11.55
CA PRO A 58 9.24 7.20 -12.53
C PRO A 58 8.78 5.93 -13.25
N THR A 59 9.65 4.95 -13.44
CA THR A 59 9.28 3.70 -14.15
C THR A 59 8.95 2.53 -13.23
N SER A 60 9.03 2.72 -11.90
CA SER A 60 8.67 1.68 -10.92
C SER A 60 7.18 1.36 -10.98
N ASP A 61 6.85 0.09 -10.73
CA ASP A 61 5.47 -0.30 -10.44
C ASP A 61 4.95 0.44 -9.20
N ARG A 62 3.64 0.60 -9.10
CA ARG A 62 2.98 1.35 -8.01
C ARG A 62 2.04 0.47 -7.21
N LEU A 63 1.99 0.73 -5.91
CA LEU A 63 1.01 0.17 -5.00
C LEU A 63 0.05 1.26 -4.55
N VAL A 64 -1.23 1.08 -4.81
CA VAL A 64 -2.31 1.89 -4.27
C VAL A 64 -3.04 1.07 -3.23
N LEU A 65 -2.90 1.43 -1.96
CA LEU A 65 -3.66 0.83 -0.87
C LEU A 65 -4.98 1.57 -0.74
N SER A 66 -6.05 1.08 -1.39
CA SER A 66 -7.36 1.74 -1.41
C SER A 66 -8.01 1.68 -0.03
N GLU A 67 -7.95 0.53 0.65
CA GLU A 67 -8.31 0.38 2.06
C GLU A 67 -7.23 1.00 2.98
N GLY A 68 -7.11 2.32 2.93
CA GLY A 68 -5.98 3.05 3.53
C GLY A 68 -5.77 2.82 5.02
N HIS A 69 -6.80 2.39 5.74
CA HIS A 69 -6.72 2.05 7.16
C HIS A 69 -5.85 0.80 7.44
N ALA A 70 -5.58 -0.02 6.42
CA ALA A 70 -4.65 -1.16 6.51
C ALA A 70 -3.17 -0.76 6.39
N VAL A 71 -2.84 0.53 6.33
CA VAL A 71 -1.48 1.04 6.09
C VAL A 71 -0.39 0.48 7.02
N PRO A 72 -0.64 0.06 8.28
CA PRO A 72 0.41 -0.49 9.12
C PRO A 72 1.20 -1.64 8.48
N ILE A 73 0.55 -2.50 7.68
CA ILE A 73 1.24 -3.62 7.01
C ILE A 73 2.22 -3.12 5.94
N VAL A 74 1.88 -2.04 5.22
CA VAL A 74 2.77 -1.44 4.22
C VAL A 74 3.96 -0.76 4.90
N TYR A 75 3.74 -0.04 5.99
CA TYR A 75 4.82 0.54 6.78
C TYR A 75 5.74 -0.52 7.39
N ALA A 76 5.19 -1.64 7.87
CA ALA A 76 5.97 -2.76 8.35
C ALA A 76 6.88 -3.32 7.24
N ALA A 77 6.35 -3.49 6.03
CA ALA A 77 7.12 -3.92 4.86
C ALA A 77 8.20 -2.89 4.49
N CYS A 78 7.86 -1.61 4.46
CA CYS A 78 8.80 -0.52 4.17
C CYS A 78 9.95 -0.45 5.19
N ALA A 79 9.67 -0.61 6.47
CA ALA A 79 10.70 -0.64 7.52
C ALA A 79 11.64 -1.85 7.38
N LYS A 80 11.12 -3.01 6.99
CA LYS A 80 11.92 -4.21 6.73
C LYS A 80 12.79 -4.08 5.48
N LEU A 81 12.33 -3.37 4.47
CA LEU A 81 13.05 -3.13 3.21
C LEU A 81 13.98 -1.91 3.27
N GLY A 82 13.89 -1.09 4.33
CA GLY A 82 14.66 0.14 4.42
C GLY A 82 14.29 1.18 3.37
N VAL A 83 12.99 1.33 3.09
CA VAL A 83 12.48 2.29 2.09
C VAL A 83 12.89 3.71 2.47
N MET A 84 13.37 4.48 1.49
CA MET A 84 13.76 5.87 1.72
C MET A 84 12.55 6.74 2.04
N ILE A 85 12.61 7.46 3.17
CA ILE A 85 11.58 8.37 3.66
C ILE A 85 12.17 9.76 3.92
N GLY A 86 11.32 10.78 3.93
CA GLY A 86 11.67 12.20 4.16
C GLY A 86 11.07 13.11 3.09
N LYS A 87 10.65 14.31 3.50
CA LYS A 87 10.01 15.31 2.61
C LYS A 87 10.98 15.87 1.57
N ASP A 88 12.22 16.13 1.98
CA ASP A 88 13.25 16.64 1.08
C ASP A 88 14.04 15.46 0.47
N PRO A 89 14.03 15.30 -0.86
CA PRO A 89 14.79 14.24 -1.54
C PRO A 89 16.28 14.20 -1.16
N ALA A 90 16.89 15.35 -0.88
CA ALA A 90 18.32 15.43 -0.53
C ALA A 90 18.64 14.94 0.89
N SER A 91 17.62 14.87 1.76
CA SER A 91 17.76 14.45 3.16
C SER A 91 17.02 13.14 3.47
N ARG A 92 16.54 12.43 2.46
CA ARG A 92 15.91 11.12 2.65
C ARG A 92 16.86 10.13 3.32
N ARG A 93 16.30 9.30 4.17
CA ARG A 93 17.00 8.24 4.90
C ARG A 93 16.24 6.92 4.86
N PRO A 94 16.91 5.78 5.05
CA PRO A 94 16.21 4.51 5.16
C PRO A 94 15.26 4.49 6.37
N MET A 95 14.05 4.02 6.17
CA MET A 95 13.09 3.76 7.22
C MET A 95 13.56 2.62 8.12
N THR A 96 13.35 2.76 9.41
CA THR A 96 13.66 1.75 10.43
C THR A 96 12.39 1.26 11.13
N VAL A 97 12.49 0.16 11.87
CA VAL A 97 11.40 -0.31 12.75
C VAL A 97 11.04 0.76 13.79
N ALA A 98 12.04 1.50 14.30
CA ALA A 98 11.78 2.58 15.26
C ALA A 98 10.95 3.73 14.65
N ASP A 99 11.06 3.98 13.34
CA ASP A 99 10.21 4.93 12.64
C ASP A 99 8.79 4.38 12.50
N ALA A 100 8.64 3.11 12.14
CA ALA A 100 7.33 2.45 12.04
C ALA A 100 6.56 2.51 13.37
N MET A 101 7.24 2.37 14.49
CA MET A 101 6.63 2.44 15.84
C MET A 101 6.06 3.81 16.19
N LYS A 102 6.34 4.86 15.40
CA LYS A 102 5.77 6.21 15.56
C LYS A 102 4.47 6.42 14.79
N LEU A 103 3.75 5.33 14.52
CA LEU A 103 2.46 5.38 13.83
C LEU A 103 1.51 6.41 14.46
N ARG A 104 1.03 7.37 13.66
CA ARG A 104 0.12 8.46 14.07
C ARG A 104 0.69 9.46 15.07
N GLU A 105 1.99 9.45 15.36
CA GLU A 105 2.59 10.52 16.13
C GLU A 105 2.68 11.82 15.32
N ALA A 106 2.46 12.96 15.99
CA ALA A 106 2.65 14.26 15.35
C ALA A 106 4.10 14.42 14.85
N ALA A 107 4.26 14.94 13.65
CA ALA A 107 5.56 15.13 12.98
C ALA A 107 6.28 13.80 12.60
N SER A 108 5.60 12.67 12.63
CA SER A 108 6.11 11.41 12.06
C SER A 108 5.77 11.33 10.56
N GLU A 109 6.64 10.68 9.78
CA GLU A 109 6.34 10.33 8.39
C GLU A 109 5.32 9.18 8.27
N VAL A 110 5.00 8.52 9.39
CA VAL A 110 4.15 7.31 9.47
C VAL A 110 2.74 7.71 9.93
N ASP A 111 1.94 8.17 8.99
CA ASP A 111 0.57 8.63 9.23
C ASP A 111 -0.41 7.45 9.42
N GLY A 112 -1.64 7.73 9.83
CA GLY A 112 -2.70 6.74 10.01
C GLY A 112 -3.27 6.17 8.72
N HIS A 113 -2.97 6.79 7.57
CA HIS A 113 -3.37 6.40 6.22
C HIS A 113 -2.23 6.74 5.26
N PRO A 114 -2.20 6.15 4.04
CA PRO A 114 -1.24 6.57 3.01
C PRO A 114 -1.29 8.08 2.78
N ASN A 115 -0.15 8.74 2.95
CA ASN A 115 -0.04 10.18 2.79
C ASN A 115 1.34 10.58 2.25
N PRO A 116 1.47 10.92 0.95
CA PRO A 116 2.75 11.33 0.37
C PRO A 116 3.26 12.66 0.91
N MET A 117 2.37 13.53 1.43
CA MET A 117 2.73 14.87 1.90
C MET A 117 3.49 14.86 3.24
N GLU A 118 3.41 13.76 4.00
CA GLU A 118 4.11 13.62 5.27
C GLU A 118 5.56 13.08 5.12
N GLY A 119 6.05 12.95 3.89
CA GLY A 119 7.42 12.52 3.63
C GLY A 119 7.55 11.02 3.39
N PHE A 120 6.47 10.42 2.89
CA PHE A 120 6.46 9.01 2.51
C PHE A 120 6.34 8.86 0.98
N PRO A 121 7.46 8.99 0.23
CA PRO A 121 7.44 9.08 -1.24
C PRO A 121 7.05 7.79 -1.96
N PHE A 122 6.90 6.69 -1.24
CA PHE A 122 6.38 5.44 -1.77
C PHE A 122 4.92 5.54 -2.23
N PHE A 123 4.13 6.41 -1.57
CA PHE A 123 2.73 6.62 -1.94
C PHE A 123 2.59 7.72 -2.98
N ASP A 124 1.82 7.47 -4.04
CA ASP A 124 1.50 8.47 -5.08
C ASP A 124 0.28 9.32 -4.71
N ALA A 125 -0.58 8.85 -3.82
CA ALA A 125 -1.78 9.55 -3.39
C ALA A 125 -2.13 9.26 -1.94
N ALA A 126 -2.85 10.19 -1.32
CA ALA A 126 -3.53 9.93 -0.06
C ALA A 126 -4.76 9.06 -0.32
N THR A 127 -4.94 8.02 0.50
CA THR A 127 -6.10 7.13 0.44
C THR A 127 -6.69 6.94 1.83
N GLY A 128 -7.84 6.26 1.92
CA GLY A 128 -8.55 6.02 3.18
C GLY A 128 -10.03 6.41 3.12
N SER A 129 -10.42 7.33 2.20
CA SER A 129 -11.79 7.47 1.78
C SER A 129 -12.12 6.29 0.86
N LEU A 130 -12.93 5.36 1.37
CA LEU A 130 -13.18 4.08 0.71
C LEU A 130 -13.76 4.26 -0.70
N GLY A 131 -13.29 3.43 -1.63
CA GLY A 131 -13.67 3.45 -3.05
C GLY A 131 -12.83 4.35 -3.95
N GLN A 132 -12.03 5.29 -3.39
CA GLN A 132 -11.30 6.26 -4.21
C GLN A 132 -9.98 5.72 -4.77
N GLY A 133 -9.34 4.76 -4.08
CA GLY A 133 -8.02 4.28 -4.49
C GLY A 133 -8.01 3.63 -5.86
N LEU A 134 -9.06 2.92 -6.26
CA LEU A 134 -9.14 2.30 -7.58
C LEU A 134 -9.21 3.34 -8.71
N SER A 135 -9.88 4.47 -8.47
CA SER A 135 -9.88 5.60 -9.43
C SER A 135 -8.49 6.23 -9.57
N VAL A 136 -7.75 6.35 -8.45
CA VAL A 136 -6.34 6.78 -8.48
C VAL A 136 -5.49 5.79 -9.29
N ALA A 137 -5.66 4.49 -9.05
CA ALA A 137 -4.94 3.45 -9.79
C ALA A 137 -5.23 3.51 -11.30
N ALA A 138 -6.49 3.74 -11.68
CA ALA A 138 -6.88 3.93 -13.07
C ALA A 138 -6.20 5.16 -13.69
N GLY A 139 -6.15 6.28 -12.96
CA GLY A 139 -5.45 7.49 -13.39
C GLY A 139 -3.95 7.27 -13.59
N LEU A 140 -3.28 6.59 -12.66
CA LEU A 140 -1.87 6.22 -12.79
C LEU A 140 -1.64 5.26 -13.96
N GLY A 141 -2.55 4.32 -14.18
CA GLY A 141 -2.49 3.35 -15.27
C GLY A 141 -2.61 4.00 -16.66
N ILE A 142 -3.54 4.93 -16.83
CA ILE A 142 -3.71 5.65 -18.10
C ILE A 142 -2.56 6.62 -18.35
N ALA A 143 -2.06 7.31 -17.32
CA ALA A 143 -0.89 8.17 -17.43
C ALA A 143 0.35 7.39 -17.86
N ALA A 144 0.65 6.25 -17.23
CA ALA A 144 1.77 5.40 -17.62
C ALA A 144 1.69 4.97 -19.10
N ARG A 145 0.50 4.62 -19.58
CA ARG A 145 0.28 4.28 -20.98
C ARG A 145 0.48 5.46 -21.93
N GLN A 146 0.02 6.66 -21.57
CA GLN A 146 0.21 7.87 -22.36
C GLN A 146 1.69 8.26 -22.46
N ASP A 147 2.44 8.06 -21.38
CA ASP A 147 3.87 8.34 -21.30
C ASP A 147 4.73 7.21 -21.91
N GLY A 148 4.13 6.11 -22.35
CA GLY A 148 4.85 4.95 -22.90
C GLY A 148 5.68 4.19 -21.85
N ILE A 149 5.30 4.28 -20.57
CA ILE A 149 6.00 3.62 -19.46
C ILE A 149 5.36 2.24 -19.22
N ASP A 150 6.18 1.18 -19.28
CA ASP A 150 5.76 -0.19 -18.88
C ASP A 150 5.74 -0.29 -17.35
N ARG A 151 4.65 0.19 -16.75
CA ARG A 151 4.41 0.21 -15.30
C ARG A 151 3.13 -0.54 -14.99
N ARG A 152 3.16 -1.38 -13.96
CA ARG A 152 1.97 -1.99 -13.36
C ARG A 152 1.52 -1.20 -12.15
N ILE A 153 0.21 -1.10 -11.98
CA ILE A 153 -0.43 -0.47 -10.82
C ILE A 153 -1.20 -1.56 -10.08
N TYR A 154 -0.78 -1.86 -8.88
CA TYR A 154 -1.44 -2.82 -7.99
C TYR A 154 -2.33 -2.03 -7.03
N CYS A 155 -3.64 -2.25 -7.09
CA CYS A 155 -4.60 -1.61 -6.19
C CYS A 155 -5.19 -2.66 -5.26
N VAL A 156 -4.98 -2.49 -3.96
CA VAL A 156 -5.52 -3.38 -2.93
C VAL A 156 -6.79 -2.74 -2.36
N ILE A 157 -7.88 -3.49 -2.38
CA ILE A 157 -9.25 -3.05 -2.11
C ILE A 157 -9.86 -3.96 -1.05
N GLY A 158 -10.45 -3.41 -0.01
CA GLY A 158 -11.19 -4.17 1.00
C GLY A 158 -12.53 -4.70 0.48
N ASP A 159 -13.01 -5.81 1.05
CA ASP A 159 -14.31 -6.39 0.69
C ASP A 159 -15.49 -5.48 1.06
N GLY A 160 -15.46 -4.86 2.24
CA GLY A 160 -16.42 -3.83 2.63
C GLY A 160 -16.39 -2.61 1.70
N GLU A 161 -15.18 -2.17 1.33
CA GLU A 161 -14.95 -1.09 0.37
C GLU A 161 -15.50 -1.42 -1.04
N SER A 162 -15.48 -2.67 -1.43
CA SER A 162 -15.95 -3.10 -2.76
C SER A 162 -17.42 -2.79 -3.03
N ARG A 163 -18.19 -2.47 -1.98
CA ARG A 163 -19.59 -2.05 -2.08
C ARG A 163 -19.77 -0.57 -2.44
N GLU A 164 -18.70 0.23 -2.40
CA GLU A 164 -18.76 1.64 -2.81
C GLU A 164 -19.04 1.73 -4.32
N GLY A 165 -19.99 2.59 -4.71
CA GLY A 165 -20.37 2.78 -6.11
C GLY A 165 -19.20 3.17 -6.99
N GLN A 166 -18.26 3.94 -6.46
CA GLN A 166 -17.05 4.38 -7.15
C GLN A 166 -16.14 3.22 -7.56
N ILE A 167 -16.16 2.09 -6.84
CA ILE A 167 -15.42 0.88 -7.26
C ILE A 167 -15.97 0.35 -8.58
N ALA A 168 -17.30 0.23 -8.71
CA ALA A 168 -17.93 -0.21 -9.95
C ALA A 168 -17.63 0.77 -11.10
N GLU A 169 -17.78 2.08 -10.85
CA GLU A 169 -17.46 3.13 -11.84
C GLU A 169 -16.00 3.08 -12.29
N ALA A 170 -15.06 2.87 -11.36
CA ALA A 170 -13.65 2.76 -11.69
C ALA A 170 -13.34 1.47 -12.48
N LEU A 171 -13.99 0.35 -12.16
CA LEU A 171 -13.85 -0.90 -12.93
C LEU A 171 -14.37 -0.72 -14.36
N ASP A 172 -15.52 -0.10 -14.55
CA ASP A 172 -16.07 0.23 -15.88
C ASP A 172 -15.09 1.09 -16.67
N PHE A 173 -14.54 2.14 -16.04
CA PHE A 173 -13.51 2.99 -16.65
C PHE A 173 -12.26 2.19 -17.07
N ILE A 174 -11.75 1.31 -16.20
CA ILE A 174 -10.58 0.46 -16.49
C ILE A 174 -10.87 -0.46 -17.67
N MET A 175 -12.06 -1.05 -17.73
CA MET A 175 -12.48 -1.94 -18.81
C MET A 175 -12.65 -1.19 -20.14
N ASP A 176 -13.35 -0.06 -20.15
CA ASP A 176 -13.59 0.76 -21.33
C ASP A 176 -12.29 1.28 -21.95
N HIS A 177 -11.36 1.69 -21.10
CA HIS A 177 -10.04 2.16 -21.52
C HIS A 177 -9.02 1.03 -21.71
N ARG A 178 -9.38 -0.24 -21.47
CA ARG A 178 -8.51 -1.41 -21.60
C ARG A 178 -7.17 -1.23 -20.86
N LEU A 179 -7.23 -0.82 -19.59
CA LEU A 179 -6.06 -0.58 -18.77
C LEU A 179 -5.50 -1.90 -18.20
N SER A 180 -4.90 -2.73 -19.06
CA SER A 180 -4.36 -4.04 -18.69
C SER A 180 -3.16 -3.97 -17.73
N ASN A 181 -2.64 -2.77 -17.47
CA ASN A 181 -1.57 -2.51 -16.51
C ASN A 181 -2.09 -2.17 -15.10
N VAL A 182 -3.40 -2.15 -14.87
CA VAL A 182 -4.02 -1.97 -13.55
C VAL A 182 -4.53 -3.32 -13.06
N LEU A 183 -4.09 -3.72 -11.85
CA LEU A 183 -4.52 -4.95 -11.19
C LEU A 183 -5.32 -4.57 -9.94
N ALA A 184 -6.62 -4.84 -9.95
CA ALA A 184 -7.48 -4.73 -8.78
C ALA A 184 -7.42 -6.03 -7.97
N ILE A 185 -6.97 -5.95 -6.72
CA ILE A 185 -6.80 -7.08 -5.80
C ILE A 185 -7.77 -6.88 -4.65
N PHE A 186 -8.76 -7.77 -4.53
CA PHE A 186 -9.77 -7.70 -3.47
C PHE A 186 -9.35 -8.55 -2.27
N ASN A 187 -9.26 -7.90 -1.11
CA ASN A 187 -8.99 -8.55 0.17
C ASN A 187 -10.30 -9.07 0.76
N CYS A 188 -10.68 -10.28 0.39
CA CYS A 188 -11.91 -10.92 0.83
C CYS A 188 -11.65 -11.66 2.16
N ASN A 189 -11.79 -10.94 3.28
CA ASN A 189 -11.52 -11.46 4.61
C ASN A 189 -12.78 -11.68 5.47
N ASP A 190 -13.97 -11.48 4.90
CA ASP A 190 -15.29 -11.60 5.54
C ASP A 190 -15.54 -10.60 6.70
N TYR A 191 -14.73 -9.54 6.79
CA TYR A 191 -14.85 -8.49 7.82
C TYR A 191 -15.17 -7.14 7.18
N GLY A 192 -16.41 -6.96 6.72
CA GLY A 192 -16.92 -5.63 6.38
C GLY A 192 -17.11 -4.74 7.60
N GLN A 193 -17.14 -3.42 7.43
CA GLN A 193 -17.43 -2.46 8.52
C GLN A 193 -18.91 -2.41 8.92
N ALA A 194 -19.77 -3.08 8.19
CA ALA A 194 -21.20 -3.21 8.47
C ALA A 194 -21.65 -4.64 8.17
N ASP A 195 -22.44 -5.20 9.07
CA ASP A 195 -23.13 -6.47 8.91
C ASP A 195 -24.18 -6.40 7.77
#